data_e1bec76b52c7621e8b860175ee13970b
#
_entry.id   e1bec76b52c7621e8b860175ee13970b
#
_cell.length_a   1.000
_cell.length_b   1.000
_cell.length_c   1.000
_cell.angle_alpha   90.00
_cell.angle_beta   90.00
_cell.angle_gamma   90.00
#
_symmetry.space_group_name_H-M   'P 1'
#
loop_
_entity.id
_entity.type
_entity.pdbx_description
1 polymer ?
#
loop_
_entity_poly.entity_id
_entity_poly.type
_entity_poly.pdbx_seq_one_letter_code
_entity_poly.pdbx_strand_id
1 'polypeptide(L)'
;MTARKYPFYPSWDGGATSPITKKFYDLCNKRWAFTNLGMYVNRQMRGSKNLSVHASGYAVDMGYPATRAGRAAAKEAWTWLVEHSEALLLCELHDYSYRNPAQPETDKTSWGRGYRCSRGPQQKGVKLFYCHRQSRHTRWRLATR
;
A
#
# COMPACT_ATOMS: atom_id res chain seq x y z
N MET A 1 16.02 -11.73 -0.42
CA MET A 1 15.63 -10.29 -0.21
C MET A 1 16.34 -9.81 1.03
N THR A 2 17.21 -8.82 0.90
CA THR A 2 17.99 -8.28 2.02
C THR A 2 17.14 -7.26 2.79
N ALA A 3 17.06 -7.39 4.12
CA ALA A 3 16.38 -6.40 4.93
C ALA A 3 17.10 -5.04 4.83
N ARG A 4 16.34 -3.97 4.62
CA ARG A 4 16.84 -2.61 4.53
C ARG A 4 16.32 -1.78 5.69
N LYS A 5 17.11 -0.78 6.14
CA LYS A 5 16.67 0.14 7.18
C LYS A 5 15.40 0.86 6.72
N TYR A 6 14.37 0.82 7.55
CA TYR A 6 13.14 1.57 7.29
C TYR A 6 13.42 3.07 7.43
N PRO A 7 13.12 3.88 6.39
CA PRO A 7 13.30 5.32 6.49
C PRO A 7 12.21 5.91 7.40
N PHE A 8 12.63 6.75 8.33
CA PHE A 8 11.70 7.61 9.06
C PHE A 8 11.48 8.90 8.26
N TYR A 9 10.23 9.26 8.07
CA TYR A 9 9.82 10.54 7.50
C TYR A 9 9.47 11.47 8.66
N PRO A 10 10.45 12.20 9.22
CA PRO A 10 10.27 12.86 10.51
C PRO A 10 9.39 14.10 10.46
N SER A 11 9.20 14.68 9.29
CA SER A 11 8.45 15.93 9.14
C SER A 11 7.87 16.08 7.74
N TRP A 12 6.82 16.88 7.66
CA TRP A 12 6.29 17.39 6.40
C TRP A 12 7.29 18.33 5.73
N ASP A 13 7.52 18.15 4.42
CA ASP A 13 8.53 18.89 3.68
C ASP A 13 7.99 20.07 2.86
N GLY A 14 6.71 20.39 3.02
CA GLY A 14 6.14 21.57 2.37
C GLY A 14 5.25 21.33 1.19
N GLY A 15 4.89 20.03 0.88
CA GLY A 15 3.66 20.11 0.28
C GLY A 15 3.35 19.65 -1.07
N ALA A 16 3.99 18.62 -1.61
CA ALA A 16 3.54 18.05 -2.89
C ALA A 16 3.86 16.57 -2.97
N THR A 17 3.19 15.87 -3.87
CA THR A 17 3.58 14.52 -4.26
C THR A 17 4.95 14.56 -4.93
N SER A 18 5.88 13.73 -4.48
CA SER A 18 7.21 13.65 -5.09
C SER A 18 7.15 13.15 -6.54
N PRO A 19 8.08 13.56 -7.41
CA PRO A 19 8.13 13.07 -8.79
C PRO A 19 8.28 11.56 -8.88
N ILE A 20 9.01 10.93 -7.95
CA ILE A 20 9.18 9.48 -7.94
C ILE A 20 7.87 8.75 -7.60
N THR A 21 7.07 9.29 -6.70
CA THR A 21 5.75 8.73 -6.37
C THR A 21 4.80 8.80 -7.57
N LYS A 22 4.84 9.89 -8.33
CA LYS A 22 4.06 10.01 -9.58
C LYS A 22 4.49 8.96 -10.60
N LYS A 23 5.79 8.82 -10.85
CA LYS A 23 6.35 7.80 -11.77
C LYS A 23 6.00 6.39 -11.34
N PHE A 24 6.04 6.13 -10.04
CA PHE A 24 5.66 4.84 -9.49
C PHE A 24 4.17 4.54 -9.73
N TYR A 25 3.28 5.50 -9.47
CA TYR A 25 1.87 5.35 -9.79
C TYR A 25 1.63 5.11 -11.28
N ASP A 26 2.28 5.86 -12.16
CA ASP A 26 2.18 5.70 -13.61
C ASP A 26 2.59 4.29 -14.06
N LEU A 27 3.66 3.75 -13.47
CA LEU A 27 4.07 2.37 -13.68
C LEU A 27 2.97 1.37 -13.30
N CYS A 28 2.40 1.52 -12.12
CA CYS A 28 1.34 0.63 -11.62
C CYS A 28 0.05 0.76 -12.42
N ASN A 29 -0.33 1.99 -12.77
CA ASN A 29 -1.51 2.23 -13.60
C ASN A 29 -1.35 1.61 -14.99
N LYS A 30 -0.19 1.79 -15.62
CA LYS A 30 0.09 1.23 -16.95
C LYS A 30 0.06 -0.32 -16.96
N ARG A 31 0.54 -0.96 -15.90
CA ARG A 31 0.61 -2.42 -15.84
C ARG A 31 -0.69 -3.08 -15.39
N TRP A 32 -1.40 -2.50 -14.44
CA TRP A 32 -2.53 -3.13 -13.76
C TRP A 32 -3.80 -2.29 -13.73
N ALA A 33 -3.81 -1.15 -14.41
CA ALA A 33 -4.94 -0.23 -14.47
C ALA A 33 -5.46 0.21 -13.08
N PHE A 34 -4.57 0.39 -12.11
CA PHE A 34 -4.95 0.84 -10.77
C PHE A 34 -5.37 2.31 -10.78
N THR A 35 -6.43 2.60 -10.04
CA THR A 35 -6.96 3.95 -9.88
C THR A 35 -6.22 4.69 -8.77
N ASN A 36 -5.87 5.95 -9.01
CA ASN A 36 -5.34 6.83 -7.97
C ASN A 36 -6.44 7.22 -6.98
N LEU A 37 -6.24 6.89 -5.71
CA LEU A 37 -7.15 7.24 -4.61
C LEU A 37 -6.59 8.36 -3.72
N GLY A 38 -5.36 8.80 -3.97
CA GLY A 38 -4.71 9.89 -3.26
C GLY A 38 -3.20 9.67 -3.13
N MET A 39 -2.44 10.74 -3.27
CA MET A 39 -0.98 10.74 -3.11
C MET A 39 -0.57 11.60 -1.92
N TYR A 40 -0.64 12.91 -2.08
CA TYR A 40 -0.25 13.85 -1.04
C TYR A 40 -1.43 14.29 -0.18
N VAL A 41 -1.25 14.29 1.13
CA VAL A 41 -2.18 14.93 2.06
C VAL A 41 -1.44 15.30 3.35
N ASN A 42 -1.52 16.57 3.73
CA ASN A 42 -0.95 17.04 5.00
C ASN A 42 -1.91 16.74 6.16
N ARG A 43 -1.76 15.58 6.77
CA ARG A 43 -2.56 15.19 7.93
C ARG A 43 -1.82 14.23 8.83
N GLN A 44 -2.24 14.17 10.08
CA GLN A 44 -1.80 13.15 11.02
C GLN A 44 -2.43 11.78 10.69
N MET A 45 -1.78 10.71 11.08
CA MET A 45 -2.38 9.39 11.09
C MET A 45 -3.54 9.35 12.10
N ARG A 46 -4.58 8.58 11.79
CA ARG A 46 -5.70 8.41 12.73
C ARG A 46 -5.23 7.79 14.04
N GLY A 47 -5.64 8.39 15.15
CA GLY A 47 -5.28 7.91 16.49
C GLY A 47 -3.82 8.13 16.87
N SER A 48 -3.09 8.99 16.14
CA SER A 48 -1.68 9.28 16.40
C SER A 48 -1.40 10.76 16.20
N LYS A 49 -0.38 11.26 16.92
CA LYS A 49 0.19 12.60 16.72
C LYS A 49 1.20 12.63 15.56
N ASN A 50 1.58 11.47 15.02
CA ASN A 50 2.55 11.38 13.94
C ASN A 50 1.90 11.73 12.59
N LEU A 51 2.67 12.41 11.74
CA LEU A 51 2.23 12.67 10.37
C LEU A 51 2.09 11.39 9.55
N SER A 52 1.10 11.38 8.67
CA SER A 52 0.97 10.32 7.67
C SER A 52 2.14 10.36 6.70
N VAL A 53 2.57 9.22 6.19
CA VAL A 53 3.59 9.16 5.12
C VAL A 53 3.15 9.94 3.87
N HIS A 54 1.85 10.08 3.63
CA HIS A 54 1.31 10.93 2.57
C HIS A 54 1.72 12.39 2.72
N ALA A 55 1.94 12.88 3.95
CA ALA A 55 2.40 14.24 4.20
C ALA A 55 3.87 14.48 3.78
N SER A 56 4.63 13.42 3.57
CA SER A 56 5.98 13.50 3.01
C SER A 56 6.02 13.55 1.47
N GLY A 57 4.89 13.29 0.80
CA GLY A 57 4.83 13.18 -0.65
C GLY A 57 5.31 11.83 -1.22
N TYR A 58 5.67 10.87 -0.37
CA TYR A 58 6.22 9.58 -0.78
C TYR A 58 5.25 8.39 -0.62
N ALA A 59 3.96 8.66 -0.61
CA ALA A 59 2.95 7.62 -0.54
C ALA A 59 1.86 7.79 -1.59
N VAL A 60 1.29 6.67 -2.05
CA VAL A 60 0.13 6.65 -2.92
C VAL A 60 -0.86 5.58 -2.47
N ASP A 61 -2.13 5.94 -2.39
CA ASP A 61 -3.24 5.01 -2.25
C ASP A 61 -3.76 4.65 -3.65
N MET A 62 -3.80 3.36 -3.97
CA MET A 62 -4.29 2.85 -5.25
C MET A 62 -5.46 1.91 -5.06
N GLY A 63 -6.43 1.98 -5.95
CA GLY A 63 -7.62 1.14 -5.95
C GLY A 63 -7.64 0.15 -7.11
N TYR A 64 -8.22 -1.00 -6.88
CA TYR A 64 -8.56 -1.97 -7.91
C TYR A 64 -10.01 -2.46 -7.74
N PRO A 65 -10.67 -2.90 -8.83
CA PRO A 65 -12.03 -3.39 -8.74
C PRO A 65 -12.14 -4.64 -7.85
N ALA A 66 -13.22 -4.76 -7.08
CA ALA A 66 -13.51 -5.94 -6.25
C ALA A 66 -14.01 -7.14 -7.09
N THR A 67 -13.60 -7.25 -8.34
CA THR A 67 -13.90 -8.35 -9.27
C THR A 67 -12.81 -9.43 -9.19
N ARG A 68 -13.09 -10.60 -9.75
CA ARG A 68 -12.08 -11.66 -9.88
C ARG A 68 -10.82 -11.18 -10.63
N ALA A 69 -11.02 -10.44 -11.74
CA ALA A 69 -9.92 -9.89 -12.53
C ALA A 69 -9.12 -8.84 -11.75
N GLY A 70 -9.81 -7.91 -11.05
CA GLY A 70 -9.14 -6.91 -10.22
C GLY A 70 -8.32 -7.53 -9.09
N ARG A 71 -8.85 -8.56 -8.42
CA ARG A 71 -8.10 -9.30 -7.40
C ARG A 71 -6.90 -10.08 -7.96
N ALA A 72 -7.04 -10.62 -9.17
CA ALA A 72 -5.93 -11.29 -9.86
C ALA A 72 -4.82 -10.31 -10.21
N ALA A 73 -5.17 -9.14 -10.77
CA ALA A 73 -4.22 -8.05 -11.03
C ALA A 73 -3.52 -7.57 -9.75
N ALA A 74 -4.27 -7.43 -8.66
CA ALA A 74 -3.72 -7.05 -7.36
C ALA A 74 -2.74 -8.11 -6.80
N LYS A 75 -3.03 -9.40 -6.99
CA LYS A 75 -2.13 -10.49 -6.58
C LYS A 75 -0.84 -10.47 -7.39
N GLU A 76 -0.94 -10.31 -8.70
CA GLU A 76 0.22 -10.20 -9.57
C GLU A 76 1.08 -8.99 -9.21
N ALA A 77 0.45 -7.81 -9.06
CA ALA A 77 1.12 -6.60 -8.67
C ALA A 77 1.85 -6.72 -7.33
N TRP A 78 1.20 -7.30 -6.32
CA TRP A 78 1.83 -7.55 -5.02
C TRP A 78 3.11 -8.37 -5.18
N THR A 79 3.02 -9.51 -5.86
CA THR A 79 4.17 -10.41 -6.04
C THR A 79 5.30 -9.68 -6.73
N TRP A 80 5.01 -9.04 -7.86
CA TRP A 80 6.01 -8.31 -8.63
C TRP A 80 6.64 -7.15 -7.86
N LEU A 81 5.83 -6.35 -7.15
CA LEU A 81 6.33 -5.21 -6.36
C LEU A 81 7.20 -5.64 -5.19
N VAL A 82 6.86 -6.73 -4.52
CA VAL A 82 7.69 -7.28 -3.44
C VAL A 82 9.01 -7.83 -3.98
N GLU A 83 8.99 -8.57 -5.08
CA GLU A 83 10.19 -9.09 -5.73
C GLU A 83 11.13 -7.98 -6.20
N HIS A 84 10.59 -6.86 -6.70
CA HIS A 84 11.36 -5.72 -7.20
C HIS A 84 11.50 -4.57 -6.17
N SER A 85 11.14 -4.83 -4.93
CA SER A 85 11.06 -3.78 -3.89
C SER A 85 12.39 -3.06 -3.64
N GLU A 86 13.51 -3.73 -3.84
CA GLU A 86 14.83 -3.13 -3.68
C GLU A 86 15.16 -2.18 -4.83
N ALA A 87 14.95 -2.60 -6.06
CA ALA A 87 15.16 -1.77 -7.25
C ALA A 87 14.22 -0.55 -7.28
N LEU A 88 12.99 -0.73 -6.79
CA LEU A 88 11.99 0.34 -6.68
C LEU A 88 12.15 1.21 -5.44
N LEU A 89 13.09 0.89 -4.55
CA LEU A 89 13.24 1.53 -3.24
C LEU A 89 11.94 1.52 -2.42
N LEU A 90 11.13 0.49 -2.61
CA LEU A 90 9.85 0.34 -1.94
C LEU A 90 10.06 0.05 -0.45
N CYS A 91 9.48 0.87 0.41
CA CYS A 91 9.64 0.75 1.87
C CYS A 91 8.47 0.04 2.54
N GLU A 92 7.26 0.31 2.09
CA GLU A 92 6.04 -0.32 2.57
C GLU A 92 5.08 -0.61 1.41
N LEU A 93 4.34 -1.71 1.55
CA LEU A 93 3.24 -2.08 0.66
C LEU A 93 2.16 -2.74 1.52
N HIS A 94 0.95 -2.23 1.46
CA HIS A 94 -0.19 -2.75 2.21
C HIS A 94 -1.35 -3.02 1.28
N ASP A 95 -1.86 -4.24 1.30
CA ASP A 95 -3.10 -4.62 0.64
C ASP A 95 -4.17 -4.88 1.70
N TYR A 96 -5.00 -3.90 1.94
CA TYR A 96 -6.03 -3.95 2.98
C TYR A 96 -7.22 -4.85 2.64
N SER A 97 -7.36 -5.27 1.42
CA SER A 97 -8.48 -6.09 0.95
C SER A 97 -8.08 -7.52 0.61
N TYR A 98 -6.83 -7.86 0.88
CA TYR A 98 -6.39 -9.24 0.70
C TYR A 98 -7.20 -10.18 1.59
N ARG A 99 -7.72 -11.25 0.99
CA ARG A 99 -8.32 -12.38 1.69
C ARG A 99 -7.40 -13.56 1.60
N ASN A 100 -7.14 -14.18 2.74
CA ASN A 100 -6.38 -15.43 2.77
C ASN A 100 -7.20 -16.53 2.07
N PRO A 101 -6.65 -17.25 1.07
CA PRO A 101 -7.34 -18.35 0.41
C PRO A 101 -7.82 -19.46 1.36
N ALA A 102 -7.16 -19.62 2.49
CA ALA A 102 -7.56 -20.60 3.54
C ALA A 102 -8.71 -20.09 4.45
N GLN A 103 -9.13 -18.83 4.28
CA GLN A 103 -10.20 -18.25 5.07
C GLN A 103 -11.55 -18.80 4.58
N PRO A 104 -12.43 -19.30 5.48
CA PRO A 104 -13.78 -19.74 5.12
C PRO A 104 -14.56 -18.64 4.38
N GLU A 105 -15.38 -19.01 3.40
CA GLU A 105 -16.19 -18.05 2.64
C GLU A 105 -17.18 -17.28 3.53
N THR A 106 -17.57 -17.88 4.64
CA THR A 106 -18.44 -17.26 5.65
C THR A 106 -17.77 -16.16 6.45
N ASP A 107 -16.44 -16.20 6.55
CA ASP A 107 -15.66 -15.13 7.18
C ASP A 107 -15.41 -14.01 6.18
N LYS A 108 -16.20 -12.94 6.29
CA LYS A 108 -16.07 -11.75 5.44
C LYS A 108 -15.06 -10.74 5.95
N THR A 109 -14.28 -11.08 6.97
CA THR A 109 -13.24 -10.22 7.50
C THR A 109 -12.13 -10.07 6.45
N SER A 110 -11.77 -8.85 6.10
CA SER A 110 -10.60 -8.62 5.25
C SER A 110 -9.33 -8.78 6.08
N TRP A 111 -8.53 -9.76 5.73
CA TRP A 111 -7.20 -9.95 6.29
C TRP A 111 -6.23 -9.23 5.37
N GLY A 112 -5.75 -8.08 5.79
CA GLY A 112 -4.71 -7.40 5.03
C GLY A 112 -3.41 -8.18 4.97
N ARG A 113 -2.60 -7.89 3.99
CA ARG A 113 -1.19 -8.31 3.94
C ARG A 113 -0.30 -7.08 3.86
N GLY A 114 0.90 -7.17 4.41
CA GLY A 114 1.83 -6.08 4.46
C GLY A 114 3.25 -6.51 4.09
N TYR A 115 3.99 -5.61 3.47
CA TYR A 115 5.43 -5.69 3.28
C TYR A 115 6.08 -4.46 3.92
N ARG A 116 7.20 -4.67 4.57
CA ARG A 116 8.07 -3.60 5.05
C ARG A 116 9.52 -3.95 4.74
N CYS A 117 10.29 -3.01 4.18
CA CYS A 117 11.66 -3.26 3.73
C CYS A 117 12.60 -3.75 4.86
N SER A 118 12.29 -3.45 6.12
CA SER A 118 13.08 -3.89 7.28
C SER A 118 12.80 -5.32 7.75
N ARG A 119 11.69 -5.93 7.31
CA ARG A 119 11.27 -7.26 7.81
C ARG A 119 10.62 -8.17 6.77
N GLY A 120 10.49 -7.71 5.53
CA GLY A 120 9.90 -8.49 4.44
C GLY A 120 8.37 -8.60 4.46
N PRO A 121 7.81 -9.47 3.61
CA PRO A 121 6.38 -9.68 3.54
C PRO A 121 5.86 -10.44 4.77
N GLN A 122 4.74 -9.99 5.31
CA GLN A 122 4.02 -10.65 6.39
C GLN A 122 2.66 -11.11 5.89
N GLN A 123 2.46 -12.42 5.82
CA GLN A 123 1.24 -13.04 5.32
C GLN A 123 0.28 -13.51 6.41
N LYS A 124 0.67 -13.47 7.68
CA LYS A 124 -0.16 -13.97 8.77
C LYS A 124 -0.88 -12.84 9.49
N GLY A 125 -2.22 -12.85 9.35
CA GLY A 125 -3.14 -12.44 10.42
C GLY A 125 -2.93 -11.07 11.04
N VAL A 126 -2.37 -10.12 10.30
CA VAL A 126 -2.43 -8.75 10.76
C VAL A 126 -3.87 -8.31 10.59
N LYS A 127 -4.66 -8.43 11.65
CA LYS A 127 -5.91 -7.68 11.78
C LYS A 127 -5.50 -6.21 11.68
N LEU A 128 -5.52 -5.68 10.46
CA LEU A 128 -5.38 -4.26 10.26
C LEU A 128 -6.68 -3.63 10.76
N PHE A 129 -6.65 -3.15 11.98
CA PHE A 129 -7.79 -2.61 12.73
C PHE A 129 -8.43 -1.36 12.10
N TYR A 130 -8.05 -0.98 10.89
CA TYR A 130 -8.57 0.21 10.22
C TYR A 130 -9.06 -0.09 8.81
N CYS A 131 -10.05 -0.97 8.71
CA CYS A 131 -10.89 -0.98 7.52
C CYS A 131 -12.06 0.00 7.75
N HIS A 132 -11.96 1.19 7.21
CA HIS A 132 -13.13 2.06 7.13
C HIS A 132 -14.14 1.43 6.18
N ARG A 133 -15.31 1.16 6.71
CA ARG A 133 -16.50 0.57 6.11
C ARG A 133 -17.18 1.49 5.07
N GLN A 134 -16.43 2.20 4.24
CA GLN A 134 -17.00 3.03 3.17
C GLN A 134 -16.07 3.13 1.98
N SER A 135 -16.00 2.11 1.17
CA SER A 135 -16.03 2.20 -0.28
C SER A 135 -15.84 0.83 -0.89
N ARG A 136 -16.54 0.57 -1.96
CA ARG A 136 -16.44 -0.65 -2.79
C ARG A 136 -15.07 -0.74 -3.52
N HIS A 137 -14.02 -0.09 -3.02
CA HIS A 137 -12.71 0.00 -3.63
C HIS A 137 -11.64 -0.43 -2.63
N THR A 138 -10.81 -1.30 -3.05
CA THR A 138 -9.68 -1.83 -2.31
C THR A 138 -8.50 -0.85 -2.39
N ARG A 139 -7.84 -0.58 -1.29
CA ARG A 139 -6.79 0.42 -1.20
C ARG A 139 -5.42 -0.22 -1.05
N TRP A 140 -4.47 0.30 -1.80
CA TRP A 140 -3.05 0.05 -1.62
C TRP A 140 -2.38 1.30 -1.07
N ARG A 141 -1.49 1.13 -0.13
CA ARG A 141 -0.66 2.23 0.35
C ARG A 141 0.80 1.89 0.10
N LEU A 142 1.48 2.74 -0.63
CA LEU A 142 2.90 2.64 -0.89
C LEU A 142 3.61 3.83 -0.28
N ALA A 143 4.71 3.55 0.41
CA ALA A 143 5.71 4.54 0.73
C ALA A 143 6.95 4.24 -0.11
N THR A 144 7.28 5.12 -1.05
CA THR A 144 8.50 5.07 -1.86
C THR A 144 9.46 6.18 -1.43
N ARG A 145 10.76 5.94 -1.53
CA ARG A 145 11.78 6.97 -1.35
C ARG A 145 11.94 7.81 -2.60
#